data_28e085e82c8957bee95a3b456a87210d
#
_entry.id   28e085e82c8957bee95a3b456a87210d
#
_cell.length_a   1.000
_cell.length_b   1.000
_cell.length_c   1.000
_cell.angle_alpha   90.00
_cell.angle_beta   90.00
_cell.angle_gamma   90.00
#
_symmetry.space_group_name_H-M   'P 1'
#
loop_
_entity.id
_entity.type
_entity.pdbx_description
1 polymer ?
#
loop_
_entity_poly.entity_id
_entity_poly.type
_entity_poly.pdbx_seq_one_letter_code
_entity_poly.pdbx_strand_id
1 'polypeptide(L)'
;PADPTPHSDVRLVADATAIAPGDTLGVAVEIVVEDGGHIYWLNPGDSGQPVTVAWTLPAGATAGPLRFPAPAVYEEAGIVTFAHGGTPMFVTDLTMPASAAGTVDLGADLRYLICADVCLPASATLSLTVPVGETARTTALDAARAAIPAPSPAWTAIASATAAGYVLTVVPPAGVDLSQATFFPSERGVLDHGSPQAFRAEGSAFAVELAGAPGAGSPSETLAGVLVAGDDAVELSVPVAGAEVAAAAPASSLTLWSALLLALLGGVVLNLMPCVFPILSIKILGFVQGRTDDRRALRLHGLAFGAGVVTSFLALAAVLLALKATGDGAGWGFQIR
;
A
#
# COMPACT_ATOMS: atom_id res chain seq x y z
N PRO A 1 -25.46 -23.41 2.02
CA PRO A 1 -24.62 -22.47 1.30
C PRO A 1 -23.67 -21.83 2.32
N ALA A 2 -22.35 -21.96 2.11
CA ALA A 2 -21.39 -21.27 2.96
C ALA A 2 -21.63 -19.76 2.79
N ASP A 3 -21.50 -19.00 3.87
CA ASP A 3 -21.54 -17.54 3.81
C ASP A 3 -20.32 -17.11 2.97
N PRO A 4 -20.49 -16.39 1.86
CA PRO A 4 -19.37 -15.98 1.01
C PRO A 4 -18.53 -14.85 1.65
N THR A 5 -18.86 -14.38 2.84
CA THR A 5 -18.10 -13.35 3.54
C THR A 5 -16.89 -13.98 4.24
N PRO A 6 -15.65 -13.54 3.93
CA PRO A 6 -14.47 -14.04 4.62
C PRO A 6 -14.54 -13.63 6.11
N HIS A 7 -14.28 -14.57 7.00
CA HIS A 7 -14.24 -14.34 8.44
C HIS A 7 -12.82 -14.36 8.96
N SER A 8 -12.58 -13.64 10.03
CA SER A 8 -11.31 -13.64 10.74
C SER A 8 -11.53 -13.46 12.23
N ASP A 9 -10.76 -14.22 13.03
CA ASP A 9 -10.66 -14.00 14.47
C ASP A 9 -9.39 -13.21 14.77
N VAL A 10 -9.48 -12.25 15.69
CA VAL A 10 -8.34 -11.38 16.04
C VAL A 10 -8.12 -11.35 17.55
N ARG A 11 -6.84 -11.39 17.97
CA ARG A 11 -6.47 -11.27 19.37
C ARG A 11 -5.11 -10.63 19.58
N LEU A 12 -4.88 -10.10 20.78
CA LEU A 12 -3.55 -9.66 21.22
C LEU A 12 -2.85 -10.80 21.95
N VAL A 13 -1.57 -10.99 21.64
CA VAL A 13 -0.69 -11.97 22.27
C VAL A 13 0.54 -11.21 22.80
N ALA A 14 0.90 -11.40 24.08
CA ALA A 14 2.10 -10.80 24.65
C ALA A 14 3.20 -11.81 24.87
N ASP A 15 4.45 -11.35 24.84
CA ASP A 15 5.65 -12.15 25.15
C ASP A 15 5.98 -12.21 26.64
N ALA A 16 5.12 -11.68 27.50
CA ALA A 16 5.27 -11.75 28.93
C ALA A 16 3.91 -11.79 29.66
N THR A 17 3.84 -12.46 30.81
CA THR A 17 2.66 -12.51 31.70
C THR A 17 2.69 -11.44 32.79
N ALA A 18 3.84 -10.80 33.00
CA ALA A 18 4.04 -9.61 33.87
C ALA A 18 5.17 -8.76 33.28
N ILE A 19 5.17 -7.45 33.52
CA ILE A 19 6.16 -6.51 33.00
C ILE A 19 6.68 -5.57 34.07
N ALA A 20 7.98 -5.32 34.11
CA ALA A 20 8.58 -4.35 35.02
C ALA A 20 8.40 -2.91 34.52
N PRO A 21 8.34 -1.91 35.41
CA PRO A 21 8.34 -0.51 34.99
C PRO A 21 9.57 -0.17 34.16
N GLY A 22 9.38 0.52 33.04
CA GLY A 22 10.44 0.90 32.12
C GLY A 22 10.84 -0.18 31.11
N ASP A 23 10.38 -1.42 31.27
CA ASP A 23 10.67 -2.50 30.36
C ASP A 23 9.84 -2.44 29.07
N THR A 24 10.27 -3.19 28.07
CA THR A 24 9.59 -3.33 26.79
C THR A 24 8.81 -4.64 26.74
N LEU A 25 7.52 -4.56 26.45
CA LEU A 25 6.60 -5.67 26.21
C LEU A 25 6.44 -5.89 24.71
N GLY A 26 6.78 -7.09 24.22
CA GLY A 26 6.39 -7.49 22.88
C GLY A 26 4.92 -7.85 22.83
N VAL A 27 4.19 -7.26 21.89
CA VAL A 27 2.78 -7.57 21.65
C VAL A 27 2.59 -7.87 20.17
N ALA A 28 1.85 -8.93 19.87
CA ALA A 28 1.43 -9.25 18.51
C ALA A 28 -0.09 -9.09 18.36
N VAL A 29 -0.50 -8.59 17.20
CA VAL A 29 -1.85 -8.77 16.68
C VAL A 29 -1.83 -10.06 15.89
N GLU A 30 -2.53 -11.08 16.36
CA GLU A 30 -2.77 -12.33 15.65
C GLU A 30 -4.10 -12.23 14.93
N ILE A 31 -4.10 -12.56 13.63
CA ILE A 31 -5.31 -12.60 12.81
C ILE A 31 -5.42 -13.99 12.21
N VAL A 32 -6.44 -14.74 12.61
CA VAL A 32 -6.75 -16.05 12.01
C VAL A 32 -7.63 -15.79 10.79
N VAL A 33 -7.14 -16.11 9.61
CA VAL A 33 -7.83 -15.94 8.33
C VAL A 33 -8.35 -17.29 7.88
N GLU A 34 -9.62 -17.36 7.49
CA GLU A 34 -10.20 -18.59 6.93
C GLU A 34 -9.50 -19.03 5.65
N ASP A 35 -9.60 -20.32 5.35
CA ASP A 35 -9.01 -20.92 4.15
C ASP A 35 -9.46 -20.20 2.87
N GLY A 36 -8.49 -19.87 2.02
CA GLY A 36 -8.70 -19.10 0.79
C GLY A 36 -8.75 -17.59 0.97
N GLY A 37 -8.83 -17.09 2.23
CA GLY A 37 -8.72 -15.67 2.53
C GLY A 37 -7.28 -15.21 2.67
N HIS A 38 -7.09 -13.89 2.56
CA HIS A 38 -5.80 -13.25 2.82
C HIS A 38 -5.98 -11.83 3.37
N ILE A 39 -4.96 -11.35 4.07
CA ILE A 39 -4.83 -9.96 4.54
C ILE A 39 -3.51 -9.38 4.08
N TYR A 40 -3.48 -8.08 3.88
CA TYR A 40 -2.41 -7.40 3.16
C TYR A 40 -1.16 -7.13 3.99
N TRP A 41 -0.02 -7.21 3.32
CA TRP A 41 1.28 -6.81 3.84
C TRP A 41 1.41 -5.28 3.92
N LEU A 42 2.54 -4.79 4.46
CA LEU A 42 2.88 -3.35 4.58
C LEU A 42 2.69 -2.58 3.27
N ASN A 43 3.25 -3.09 2.19
CA ASN A 43 2.93 -2.67 0.83
C ASN A 43 2.03 -3.74 0.20
N PRO A 44 0.76 -3.47 -0.02
CA PRO A 44 -0.17 -4.47 -0.52
C PRO A 44 -0.05 -4.78 -2.01
N GLY A 45 0.91 -4.18 -2.73
CA GLY A 45 1.03 -4.32 -4.17
C GLY A 45 0.08 -3.39 -4.93
N ASP A 46 -0.56 -3.93 -5.98
CA ASP A 46 -1.43 -3.16 -6.89
C ASP A 46 -2.74 -2.72 -6.23
N SER A 47 -3.22 -3.47 -5.25
CA SER A 47 -4.50 -3.23 -4.58
C SER A 47 -4.44 -3.61 -3.12
N GLY A 48 -5.33 -3.04 -2.30
CA GLY A 48 -5.50 -3.40 -0.90
C GLY A 48 -5.00 -2.35 0.08
N GLN A 49 -5.17 -2.64 1.37
CA GLN A 49 -4.74 -1.79 2.48
C GLN A 49 -4.05 -2.64 3.55
N PRO A 50 -2.90 -2.18 4.08
CA PRO A 50 -2.20 -2.90 5.13
C PRO A 50 -3.00 -2.92 6.43
N VAL A 51 -2.62 -3.84 7.30
CA VAL A 51 -3.08 -3.84 8.69
C VAL A 51 -2.56 -2.59 9.39
N THR A 52 -3.45 -1.89 10.10
CA THR A 52 -3.11 -0.72 10.90
C THR A 52 -3.64 -0.88 12.32
N VAL A 53 -2.89 -0.37 13.30
CA VAL A 53 -3.26 -0.41 14.72
C VAL A 53 -3.14 0.99 15.31
N ALA A 54 -4.22 1.49 15.89
CA ALA A 54 -4.20 2.66 16.75
C ALA A 54 -4.16 2.20 18.21
N TRP A 55 -3.06 2.48 18.89
CA TRP A 55 -2.85 2.06 20.28
C TRP A 55 -3.44 3.05 21.26
N THR A 56 -4.15 2.54 22.27
CA THR A 56 -4.52 3.27 23.49
C THR A 56 -3.65 2.75 24.61
N LEU A 57 -2.67 3.55 25.03
CA LEU A 57 -1.64 3.18 25.97
C LEU A 57 -1.73 4.05 27.24
N PRO A 58 -1.23 3.55 28.40
CA PRO A 58 -1.08 4.37 29.60
C PRO A 58 -0.17 5.58 29.35
N ALA A 59 -0.36 6.63 30.13
CA ALA A 59 0.44 7.85 30.01
C ALA A 59 1.95 7.56 30.14
N GLY A 60 2.72 8.00 29.17
CA GLY A 60 4.18 7.80 29.12
C GLY A 60 4.62 6.47 28.49
N ALA A 61 3.71 5.55 28.15
CA ALA A 61 4.05 4.40 27.32
C ALA A 61 4.13 4.79 25.85
N THR A 62 4.96 4.07 25.06
CA THR A 62 5.13 4.29 23.63
C THR A 62 5.04 2.98 22.86
N ALA A 63 4.51 3.04 21.63
CA ALA A 63 4.51 1.91 20.71
C ALA A 63 5.60 2.10 19.63
N GLY A 64 6.35 1.04 19.35
CA GLY A 64 7.20 0.94 18.19
C GLY A 64 6.39 0.68 16.90
N PRO A 65 7.06 0.58 15.75
CA PRO A 65 6.40 0.27 14.49
C PRO A 65 5.81 -1.15 14.52
N LEU A 66 4.70 -1.33 13.80
CA LEU A 66 4.15 -2.65 13.54
C LEU A 66 5.02 -3.35 12.50
N ARG A 67 5.53 -4.53 12.84
CA ARG A 67 6.40 -5.34 11.98
C ARG A 67 5.62 -6.51 11.40
N PHE A 68 5.84 -6.77 10.14
CA PHE A 68 5.12 -7.74 9.34
C PHE A 68 5.99 -8.97 9.06
N PRO A 69 5.44 -10.19 9.07
CA PRO A 69 6.14 -11.35 8.54
C PRO A 69 6.43 -11.19 7.04
N ALA A 70 7.26 -12.05 6.47
CA ALA A 70 7.53 -12.06 5.03
C ALA A 70 6.21 -12.31 4.26
N PRO A 71 5.90 -11.53 3.21
CA PRO A 71 4.68 -11.69 2.45
C PRO A 71 4.77 -12.83 1.43
N ALA A 72 3.60 -13.23 0.91
CA ALA A 72 3.45 -14.04 -0.29
C ALA A 72 2.81 -13.22 -1.42
N VAL A 73 3.04 -13.67 -2.66
CA VAL A 73 2.37 -13.11 -3.85
C VAL A 73 1.01 -13.78 -4.00
N TYR A 74 -0.02 -12.95 -4.18
CA TYR A 74 -1.35 -13.36 -4.60
C TYR A 74 -1.65 -12.66 -5.92
N GLU A 75 -2.01 -13.43 -6.94
CA GLU A 75 -2.36 -12.91 -8.26
C GLU A 75 -3.76 -13.33 -8.63
N GLU A 76 -4.61 -12.36 -8.92
CA GLU A 76 -5.97 -12.58 -9.38
C GLU A 76 -6.32 -11.60 -10.51
N ALA A 77 -6.76 -12.14 -11.64
CA ALA A 77 -7.16 -11.36 -12.82
C ALA A 77 -6.09 -10.34 -13.30
N GLY A 78 -4.79 -10.65 -13.10
CA GLY A 78 -3.67 -9.78 -13.46
C GLY A 78 -3.38 -8.68 -12.44
N ILE A 79 -4.03 -8.69 -11.28
CA ILE A 79 -3.73 -7.83 -10.13
C ILE A 79 -2.80 -8.59 -9.19
N VAL A 80 -1.62 -8.06 -8.93
CA VAL A 80 -0.63 -8.66 -8.05
C VAL A 80 -0.69 -7.98 -6.69
N THR A 81 -0.93 -8.77 -5.64
CA THR A 81 -0.97 -8.28 -4.26
C THR A 81 -0.01 -9.03 -3.37
N PHE A 82 0.46 -8.35 -2.32
CA PHE A 82 1.36 -8.89 -1.32
C PHE A 82 0.58 -9.06 -0.01
N ALA A 83 0.48 -10.29 0.46
CA ALA A 83 -0.46 -10.60 1.52
C ALA A 83 -0.04 -11.83 2.34
N HIS A 84 -0.86 -12.16 3.34
CA HIS A 84 -0.69 -13.29 4.22
C HIS A 84 -2.00 -14.07 4.32
N GLY A 85 -1.93 -15.39 4.18
CA GLY A 85 -3.00 -16.31 4.55
C GLY A 85 -2.74 -16.97 5.91
N GLY A 86 -3.67 -17.80 6.37
CA GLY A 86 -3.54 -18.57 7.60
C GLY A 86 -3.61 -17.73 8.87
N THR A 87 -2.56 -17.76 9.69
CA THR A 87 -2.55 -17.09 11.00
C THR A 87 -1.33 -16.16 11.13
N PRO A 88 -1.25 -15.06 10.37
CA PRO A 88 -0.16 -14.11 10.52
C PRO A 88 -0.20 -13.37 11.86
N MET A 89 0.98 -13.09 12.39
CA MET A 89 1.17 -12.32 13.60
C MET A 89 1.99 -11.06 13.30
N PHE A 90 1.41 -9.90 13.57
CA PHE A 90 2.05 -8.59 13.38
C PHE A 90 2.57 -8.12 14.72
N VAL A 91 3.89 -7.96 14.85
CA VAL A 91 4.55 -7.71 16.14
C VAL A 91 4.93 -6.25 16.29
N THR A 92 4.70 -5.70 17.49
CA THR A 92 5.23 -4.41 17.93
C THR A 92 5.84 -4.52 19.31
N ASP A 93 6.70 -3.59 19.65
CA ASP A 93 7.31 -3.47 20.97
C ASP A 93 6.73 -2.23 21.66
N LEU A 94 6.12 -2.43 22.83
CA LEU A 94 5.53 -1.37 23.68
C LEU A 94 6.45 -1.09 24.85
N THR A 95 6.98 0.12 24.98
CA THR A 95 7.82 0.52 26.09
C THR A 95 6.95 1.06 27.22
N MET A 96 7.03 0.46 28.40
CA MET A 96 6.26 0.88 29.57
C MET A 96 6.91 2.08 30.25
N PRO A 97 6.12 2.99 30.86
CA PRO A 97 6.68 4.08 31.62
C PRO A 97 7.34 3.57 32.93
N ALA A 98 8.40 4.24 33.36
CA ALA A 98 9.07 3.93 34.63
C ALA A 98 8.15 4.11 35.87
N SER A 99 7.02 4.81 35.73
CA SER A 99 6.00 5.02 36.72
C SER A 99 4.87 3.97 36.70
N ALA A 100 4.96 2.94 35.86
CA ALA A 100 3.94 1.89 35.78
C ALA A 100 3.79 1.18 37.15
N ALA A 101 2.55 0.92 37.59
CA ALA A 101 2.24 0.24 38.82
C ALA A 101 0.88 -0.48 38.72
N GLY A 102 0.71 -1.54 39.49
CA GLY A 102 -0.54 -2.31 39.54
C GLY A 102 -0.75 -3.15 38.28
N THR A 103 -1.57 -2.69 37.35
CA THR A 103 -1.82 -3.31 36.07
C THR A 103 -1.71 -2.28 34.96
N VAL A 104 -1.33 -2.73 33.76
CA VAL A 104 -1.29 -1.93 32.56
C VAL A 104 -2.39 -2.44 31.63
N ASP A 105 -3.32 -1.55 31.26
CA ASP A 105 -4.35 -1.83 30.26
C ASP A 105 -3.92 -1.27 28.92
N LEU A 106 -3.83 -2.13 27.93
CA LEU A 106 -3.46 -1.85 26.56
C LEU A 106 -4.69 -1.98 25.67
N GLY A 107 -5.04 -0.95 24.94
CA GLY A 107 -6.09 -0.97 23.92
C GLY A 107 -5.49 -0.93 22.52
N ALA A 108 -6.12 -1.60 21.56
CA ALA A 108 -5.75 -1.59 20.16
C ALA A 108 -7.00 -1.52 19.28
N ASP A 109 -7.14 -0.45 18.51
CA ASP A 109 -8.14 -0.34 17.45
C ASP A 109 -7.49 -0.76 16.12
N LEU A 110 -7.91 -1.93 15.65
CA LEU A 110 -7.38 -2.58 14.46
C LEU A 110 -8.25 -2.26 13.25
N ARG A 111 -7.62 -1.97 12.11
CA ARG A 111 -8.27 -1.86 10.80
C ARG A 111 -7.47 -2.62 9.76
N TYR A 112 -8.15 -3.38 8.92
CA TYR A 112 -7.55 -4.18 7.85
C TYR A 112 -8.57 -4.49 6.76
N LEU A 113 -8.09 -4.96 5.62
CA LEU A 113 -8.93 -5.60 4.60
C LEU A 113 -8.72 -7.10 4.66
N ILE A 114 -9.80 -7.86 4.65
CA ILE A 114 -9.77 -9.30 4.43
C ILE A 114 -10.38 -9.59 3.06
N CYS A 115 -9.68 -10.34 2.25
CA CYS A 115 -10.08 -10.68 0.90
C CYS A 115 -10.10 -12.19 0.71
N ALA A 116 -11.12 -12.65 -0.03
CA ALA A 116 -11.23 -13.94 -0.69
C ALA A 116 -11.82 -13.63 -2.08
N ASP A 117 -13.01 -14.12 -2.44
CA ASP A 117 -13.73 -13.71 -3.65
C ASP A 117 -14.15 -12.22 -3.62
N VAL A 118 -14.29 -11.66 -2.42
CA VAL A 118 -14.67 -10.27 -2.17
C VAL A 118 -13.78 -9.70 -1.07
N CYS A 119 -13.33 -8.44 -1.25
CA CYS A 119 -12.57 -7.71 -0.23
C CYS A 119 -13.51 -6.93 0.69
N LEU A 120 -13.43 -7.18 2.00
CA LEU A 120 -14.24 -6.52 3.00
C LEU A 120 -13.38 -5.74 4.00
N PRO A 121 -13.71 -4.47 4.29
CA PRO A 121 -13.12 -3.75 5.40
C PRO A 121 -13.53 -4.40 6.72
N ALA A 122 -12.54 -4.69 7.57
CA ALA A 122 -12.73 -5.24 8.89
C ALA A 122 -12.10 -4.34 9.94
N SER A 123 -12.66 -4.34 11.14
CA SER A 123 -12.12 -3.62 12.30
C SER A 123 -12.41 -4.38 13.57
N ALA A 124 -11.52 -4.27 14.55
CA ALA A 124 -11.69 -4.84 15.87
C ALA A 124 -11.09 -3.92 16.95
N THR A 125 -11.77 -3.81 18.08
CA THR A 125 -11.22 -3.18 19.28
C THR A 125 -10.82 -4.28 20.25
N LEU A 126 -9.52 -4.33 20.55
CA LEU A 126 -8.91 -5.35 21.39
C LEU A 126 -8.37 -4.72 22.67
N SER A 127 -8.31 -5.50 23.74
CA SER A 127 -7.69 -5.09 25.00
C SER A 127 -6.85 -6.21 25.59
N LEU A 128 -5.78 -5.82 26.29
CA LEU A 128 -4.89 -6.72 27.01
C LEU A 128 -4.48 -6.06 28.32
N THR A 129 -4.68 -6.76 29.43
CA THR A 129 -4.26 -6.31 30.76
C THR A 129 -3.05 -7.12 31.21
N VAL A 130 -1.95 -6.44 31.56
CA VAL A 130 -0.71 -7.08 32.04
C VAL A 130 -0.37 -6.57 33.43
N PRO A 131 -0.13 -7.46 34.41
CA PRO A 131 0.35 -7.08 35.73
C PRO A 131 1.72 -6.42 35.67
N VAL A 132 1.91 -5.38 36.51
CA VAL A 132 3.21 -4.74 36.71
C VAL A 132 3.94 -5.44 37.86
N GLY A 133 5.14 -5.95 37.56
CA GLY A 133 5.97 -6.70 38.51
C GLY A 133 7.31 -7.06 37.89
N GLU A 134 7.98 -8.05 38.41
CA GLU A 134 9.17 -8.60 37.74
C GLU A 134 8.78 -9.18 36.37
N THR A 135 9.55 -8.84 35.33
CA THR A 135 9.23 -9.26 33.94
C THR A 135 9.28 -10.78 33.81
N ALA A 136 8.13 -11.38 33.51
CA ALA A 136 7.96 -12.82 33.32
C ALA A 136 7.76 -13.16 31.84
N ARG A 137 8.87 -13.37 31.12
CA ARG A 137 8.88 -13.68 29.68
C ARG A 137 8.29 -15.04 29.38
N THR A 138 7.69 -15.15 28.20
CA THR A 138 7.19 -16.39 27.59
C THR A 138 7.73 -16.53 26.16
N THR A 139 7.57 -17.70 25.59
CA THR A 139 7.96 -18.00 24.19
C THR A 139 6.81 -17.74 23.20
N ALA A 140 5.74 -17.08 23.61
CA ALA A 140 4.54 -16.91 22.80
C ALA A 140 4.77 -16.20 21.46
N LEU A 141 5.79 -15.33 21.39
CA LEU A 141 6.11 -14.58 20.17
C LEU A 141 7.40 -15.02 19.47
N ASP A 142 8.09 -16.07 19.93
CA ASP A 142 9.39 -16.47 19.37
C ASP A 142 9.25 -16.82 17.88
N ALA A 143 8.28 -17.64 17.53
CA ALA A 143 8.00 -18.01 16.14
C ALA A 143 7.59 -16.82 15.28
N ALA A 144 6.75 -15.92 15.82
CA ALA A 144 6.31 -14.72 15.13
C ALA A 144 7.49 -13.77 14.86
N ARG A 145 8.38 -13.59 15.85
CA ARG A 145 9.59 -12.77 15.71
C ARG A 145 10.56 -13.35 14.68
N ALA A 146 10.70 -14.68 14.66
CA ALA A 146 11.55 -15.37 13.70
C ALA A 146 11.01 -15.27 12.25
N ALA A 147 9.71 -15.14 12.07
CA ALA A 147 9.07 -14.97 10.75
C ALA A 147 9.17 -13.53 10.20
N ILE A 148 9.59 -12.56 11.02
CA ILE A 148 9.77 -11.15 10.60
C ILE A 148 11.15 -11.01 9.98
N PRO A 149 11.25 -10.62 8.69
CA PRO A 149 12.53 -10.34 8.06
C PRO A 149 13.28 -9.23 8.80
N ALA A 150 14.57 -9.41 8.98
CA ALA A 150 15.45 -8.44 9.60
C ALA A 150 16.71 -8.23 8.74
N PRO A 151 17.36 -7.07 8.83
CA PRO A 151 18.66 -6.86 8.21
C PRO A 151 19.68 -7.89 8.72
N SER A 152 20.49 -8.42 7.82
CA SER A 152 21.52 -9.40 8.18
C SER A 152 22.85 -9.07 7.49
N PRO A 153 23.98 -9.01 8.22
CA PRO A 153 25.29 -8.77 7.64
C PRO A 153 25.79 -9.91 6.74
N ALA A 154 25.15 -11.08 6.82
CA ALA A 154 25.45 -12.21 5.93
C ALA A 154 24.95 -11.99 4.50
N TRP A 155 24.09 -11.00 4.28
CA TRP A 155 23.58 -10.61 2.98
C TRP A 155 24.21 -9.28 2.55
N THR A 156 24.73 -9.24 1.33
CA THR A 156 25.23 -7.98 0.75
C THR A 156 24.43 -7.68 -0.49
N ALA A 157 23.98 -6.44 -0.64
CA ALA A 157 23.20 -6.02 -1.78
C ALA A 157 23.65 -4.65 -2.29
N ILE A 158 23.59 -4.44 -3.59
CA ILE A 158 23.78 -3.16 -4.27
C ILE A 158 22.64 -2.95 -5.25
N ALA A 159 22.24 -1.71 -5.43
CA ALA A 159 21.20 -1.33 -6.37
C ALA A 159 21.67 -0.20 -7.28
N SER A 160 21.26 -0.23 -8.54
CA SER A 160 21.50 0.84 -9.49
C SER A 160 20.22 1.16 -10.25
N ALA A 161 20.01 2.45 -10.54
CA ALA A 161 18.90 2.91 -11.36
C ALA A 161 19.17 2.67 -12.84
N THR A 162 18.13 2.31 -13.59
CA THR A 162 18.13 2.18 -15.03
C THR A 162 17.00 3.03 -15.64
N ALA A 163 16.95 3.15 -16.95
CA ALA A 163 15.85 3.83 -17.63
C ALA A 163 14.48 3.12 -17.45
N ALA A 164 14.49 1.82 -17.12
CA ALA A 164 13.29 0.98 -16.99
C ALA A 164 12.96 0.60 -15.53
N GLY A 165 13.79 1.00 -14.55
CA GLY A 165 13.61 0.63 -13.15
C GLY A 165 14.95 0.49 -12.43
N TYR A 166 15.24 -0.70 -11.91
CA TYR A 166 16.43 -0.95 -11.09
C TYR A 166 17.12 -2.26 -11.48
N VAL A 167 18.42 -2.33 -11.24
CA VAL A 167 19.15 -3.60 -11.15
C VAL A 167 19.55 -3.80 -9.70
N LEU A 168 19.08 -4.89 -9.10
CA LEU A 168 19.45 -5.31 -7.76
C LEU A 168 20.39 -6.51 -7.88
N THR A 169 21.59 -6.39 -7.29
CA THR A 169 22.55 -7.48 -7.19
C THR A 169 22.73 -7.87 -5.73
N VAL A 170 22.55 -9.14 -5.42
CA VAL A 170 22.57 -9.68 -4.07
C VAL A 170 23.60 -10.81 -3.97
N VAL A 171 24.39 -10.78 -2.92
CA VAL A 171 25.26 -11.89 -2.51
C VAL A 171 24.64 -12.53 -1.26
N PRO A 172 24.01 -13.70 -1.38
CA PRO A 172 23.42 -14.42 -0.26
C PRO A 172 24.48 -15.16 0.56
N PRO A 173 24.13 -15.65 1.76
CA PRO A 173 24.94 -16.62 2.49
C PRO A 173 25.18 -17.90 1.67
N ALA A 174 26.23 -18.62 2.01
CA ALA A 174 26.57 -19.88 1.32
C ALA A 174 25.42 -20.90 1.42
N GLY A 175 25.01 -21.44 0.28
CA GLY A 175 23.96 -22.46 0.18
C GLY A 175 22.55 -21.93 -0.09
N VAL A 176 22.33 -20.60 -0.08
CA VAL A 176 21.05 -19.99 -0.45
C VAL A 176 20.98 -19.76 -1.96
N ASP A 177 19.94 -20.27 -2.60
CA ASP A 177 19.68 -20.11 -4.02
C ASP A 177 18.58 -19.05 -4.24
N LEU A 178 18.88 -18.04 -5.06
CA LEU A 178 17.94 -16.95 -5.38
C LEU A 178 17.21 -17.15 -6.72
N SER A 179 17.35 -18.31 -7.36
CA SER A 179 16.73 -18.54 -8.69
C SER A 179 15.18 -18.40 -8.68
N GLN A 180 14.55 -18.62 -7.53
CA GLN A 180 13.12 -18.49 -7.31
C GLN A 180 12.79 -17.39 -6.29
N ALA A 181 13.73 -16.49 -6.02
CA ALA A 181 13.53 -15.43 -5.07
C ALA A 181 12.56 -14.36 -5.60
N THR A 182 11.91 -13.66 -4.68
CA THR A 182 11.07 -12.49 -4.98
C THR A 182 11.46 -11.34 -4.07
N PHE A 183 11.64 -10.17 -4.64
CA PHE A 183 11.85 -8.93 -3.90
C PHE A 183 10.53 -8.16 -3.77
N PHE A 184 10.13 -7.90 -2.54
CA PHE A 184 8.91 -7.17 -2.18
C PHE A 184 9.31 -5.75 -1.75
N PRO A 185 9.01 -4.70 -2.52
CA PRO A 185 9.32 -3.33 -2.13
C PRO A 185 8.48 -2.91 -0.93
N SER A 186 9.08 -2.23 0.05
CA SER A 186 8.34 -1.70 1.21
C SER A 186 7.47 -0.50 0.86
N GLU A 187 7.82 0.24 -0.17
CA GLU A 187 7.08 1.42 -0.63
C GLU A 187 6.25 1.12 -1.87
N ARG A 188 5.06 1.74 -1.94
CA ARG A 188 4.17 1.65 -3.10
C ARG A 188 4.70 2.47 -4.27
N GLY A 189 4.41 2.02 -5.51
CA GLY A 189 4.71 2.78 -6.72
C GLY A 189 6.20 2.82 -7.08
N VAL A 190 7.03 1.99 -6.46
CA VAL A 190 8.46 1.86 -6.79
C VAL A 190 8.66 0.88 -7.92
N LEU A 191 8.03 -0.29 -7.86
CA LEU A 191 8.16 -1.35 -8.85
C LEU A 191 6.82 -1.68 -9.53
N ASP A 192 6.91 -2.18 -10.75
CA ASP A 192 5.82 -2.85 -11.45
C ASP A 192 5.70 -4.28 -10.90
N HIS A 193 4.66 -4.54 -10.14
CA HIS A 193 4.46 -5.82 -9.44
C HIS A 193 4.11 -6.97 -10.41
N GLY A 194 3.54 -6.68 -11.57
CA GLY A 194 3.21 -7.66 -12.60
C GLY A 194 4.40 -8.10 -13.44
N SER A 195 5.53 -7.40 -13.37
CA SER A 195 6.74 -7.75 -14.10
C SER A 195 7.48 -8.92 -13.44
N PRO A 196 7.87 -9.96 -14.20
CA PRO A 196 8.57 -11.10 -13.63
C PRO A 196 9.96 -10.72 -13.11
N GLN A 197 10.33 -11.26 -11.96
CA GLN A 197 11.63 -11.07 -11.33
C GLN A 197 12.49 -12.32 -11.57
N ALA A 198 13.39 -12.26 -12.55
CA ALA A 198 14.28 -13.37 -12.88
C ALA A 198 15.69 -13.13 -12.30
N PHE A 199 15.99 -13.73 -11.16
CA PHE A 199 17.31 -13.70 -10.58
C PHE A 199 18.27 -14.58 -11.38
N ARG A 200 19.37 -14.01 -11.85
CA ARG A 200 20.41 -14.69 -12.62
C ARG A 200 21.70 -14.81 -11.82
N ALA A 201 22.26 -15.99 -11.76
CA ALA A 201 23.52 -16.23 -11.05
C ALA A 201 24.70 -15.57 -11.79
N GLU A 202 25.50 -14.80 -11.07
CA GLU A 202 26.72 -14.14 -11.52
C GLU A 202 27.85 -14.44 -10.54
N GLY A 203 28.46 -15.62 -10.68
CA GLY A 203 29.45 -16.12 -9.73
C GLY A 203 28.83 -16.44 -8.37
N SER A 204 29.22 -15.71 -7.32
CA SER A 204 28.64 -15.82 -5.98
C SER A 204 27.45 -14.86 -5.75
N ALA A 205 27.15 -13.98 -6.72
CA ALA A 205 26.07 -13.04 -6.65
C ALA A 205 24.89 -13.47 -7.54
N PHE A 206 23.74 -12.86 -7.33
CA PHE A 206 22.57 -12.97 -8.18
C PHE A 206 22.12 -11.56 -8.56
N ALA A 207 21.88 -11.33 -9.85
CA ALA A 207 21.35 -10.07 -10.35
C ALA A 207 19.91 -10.24 -10.85
N VAL A 208 19.07 -9.23 -10.60
CA VAL A 208 17.70 -9.16 -11.09
C VAL A 208 17.42 -7.75 -11.62
N GLU A 209 16.76 -7.69 -12.77
CA GLU A 209 16.17 -6.46 -13.30
C GLU A 209 14.75 -6.31 -12.73
N LEU A 210 14.54 -5.23 -11.99
CA LEU A 210 13.26 -4.87 -11.38
C LEU A 210 12.65 -3.73 -12.20
N ALA A 211 11.53 -3.98 -12.85
CA ALA A 211 10.82 -2.96 -13.61
C ALA A 211 10.25 -1.89 -12.67
N GLY A 212 10.45 -0.62 -13.01
CA GLY A 212 9.84 0.50 -12.29
C GLY A 212 8.35 0.58 -12.52
N ALA A 213 7.60 1.07 -11.54
CA ALA A 213 6.16 1.22 -11.66
C ALA A 213 5.77 2.15 -12.83
N PRO A 214 4.70 1.85 -13.57
CA PRO A 214 4.23 2.72 -14.65
C PRO A 214 3.90 4.13 -14.14
N GLY A 215 4.52 5.15 -14.75
CA GLY A 215 4.33 6.54 -14.32
C GLY A 215 5.05 6.92 -13.04
N ALA A 216 5.92 6.06 -12.50
CA ALA A 216 6.84 6.44 -11.44
C ALA A 216 7.67 7.65 -11.89
N GLY A 217 7.92 8.58 -10.96
CA GLY A 217 8.80 9.71 -11.17
C GLY A 217 10.27 9.29 -11.24
N SER A 218 11.14 10.12 -10.68
CA SER A 218 12.55 9.76 -10.51
C SER A 218 12.69 8.49 -9.66
N PRO A 219 13.69 7.63 -9.95
CA PRO A 219 14.00 6.50 -9.11
C PRO A 219 14.24 6.91 -7.65
N SER A 220 13.81 6.07 -6.71
CA SER A 220 14.08 6.27 -5.30
C SER A 220 15.59 6.28 -5.02
N GLU A 221 16.04 7.13 -4.10
CA GLU A 221 17.44 7.16 -3.66
C GLU A 221 17.83 5.88 -2.89
N THR A 222 16.84 5.19 -2.33
CA THR A 222 17.01 3.94 -1.59
C THR A 222 15.99 2.93 -2.07
N LEU A 223 16.43 1.72 -2.36
CA LEU A 223 15.58 0.58 -2.62
C LEU A 223 15.43 -0.23 -1.32
N ALA A 224 14.26 -0.11 -0.69
CA ALA A 224 13.93 -0.79 0.56
C ALA A 224 12.87 -1.85 0.33
N GLY A 225 13.02 -3.01 0.97
CA GLY A 225 12.07 -4.12 0.82
C GLY A 225 12.53 -5.39 1.51
N VAL A 226 11.79 -6.45 1.24
CA VAL A 226 12.09 -7.80 1.73
C VAL A 226 12.40 -8.71 0.54
N LEU A 227 13.53 -9.41 0.60
CA LEU A 227 13.86 -10.47 -0.33
C LEU A 227 13.50 -11.81 0.32
N VAL A 228 12.69 -12.60 -0.37
CA VAL A 228 12.25 -13.93 0.07
C VAL A 228 12.79 -14.97 -0.90
N ALA A 229 13.45 -16.01 -0.38
CA ALA A 229 14.03 -17.13 -1.14
C ALA A 229 13.76 -18.45 -0.40
N GLY A 230 12.67 -19.13 -0.76
CA GLY A 230 12.21 -20.31 -0.02
C GLY A 230 11.83 -19.96 1.43
N ASP A 231 12.50 -20.57 2.39
CA ASP A 231 12.29 -20.31 3.82
C ASP A 231 13.14 -19.13 4.34
N ASP A 232 14.08 -18.63 3.54
CA ASP A 232 14.92 -17.50 3.90
C ASP A 232 14.25 -16.18 3.51
N ALA A 233 14.25 -15.22 4.44
CA ALA A 233 13.79 -13.86 4.19
C ALA A 233 14.72 -12.84 4.85
N VAL A 234 15.04 -11.77 4.12
CA VAL A 234 15.92 -10.71 4.62
C VAL A 234 15.37 -9.34 4.27
N GLU A 235 15.42 -8.41 5.21
CA GLU A 235 15.15 -7.01 4.96
C GLU A 235 16.36 -6.35 4.31
N LEU A 236 16.17 -5.70 3.19
CA LEU A 236 17.16 -4.94 2.45
C LEU A 236 16.79 -3.46 2.43
N SER A 237 17.78 -2.60 2.64
CA SER A 237 17.68 -1.15 2.45
C SER A 237 18.97 -0.66 1.81
N VAL A 238 18.95 -0.49 0.49
CA VAL A 238 20.14 -0.32 -0.33
C VAL A 238 20.12 1.03 -1.03
N PRO A 239 21.16 1.87 -0.88
CA PRO A 239 21.30 3.09 -1.67
C PRO A 239 21.33 2.77 -3.16
N VAL A 240 20.60 3.54 -3.98
CA VAL A 240 20.51 3.33 -5.42
C VAL A 240 21.54 4.19 -6.14
N ALA A 241 22.52 3.56 -6.74
CA ALA A 241 23.52 4.26 -7.55
C ALA A 241 22.89 4.79 -8.85
N GLY A 242 23.22 6.01 -9.26
CA GLY A 242 22.76 6.60 -10.52
C GLY A 242 21.30 7.13 -10.50
N ALA A 243 20.66 7.20 -9.35
CA ALA A 243 19.30 7.75 -9.21
C ALA A 243 19.22 9.21 -9.71
N GLU A 244 20.24 10.02 -9.48
CA GLU A 244 20.30 11.41 -9.97
C GLU A 244 20.38 11.49 -11.50
N VAL A 245 21.02 10.53 -12.17
CA VAL A 245 21.19 10.52 -13.64
C VAL A 245 19.91 10.04 -14.32
N ALA A 246 19.19 9.08 -13.72
CA ALA A 246 17.94 8.57 -14.27
C ALA A 246 16.79 9.58 -14.17
N ALA A 247 16.84 10.48 -13.19
CA ALA A 247 15.89 11.60 -13.05
C ALA A 247 15.96 12.60 -14.23
N ALA A 248 17.05 12.58 -15.00
CA ALA A 248 17.29 13.50 -16.12
C ALA A 248 16.73 12.96 -17.47
N ALA A 249 16.17 11.77 -17.54
CA ALA A 249 15.49 11.32 -18.75
C ALA A 249 14.24 12.19 -18.99
N PRO A 250 14.10 12.86 -20.13
CA PRO A 250 12.96 13.75 -20.36
C PRO A 250 11.69 12.88 -20.33
N ALA A 251 10.86 13.11 -19.33
CA ALA A 251 9.46 12.68 -19.41
C ALA A 251 8.95 13.19 -20.77
N SER A 252 8.43 12.30 -21.61
CA SER A 252 7.88 12.66 -22.90
C SER A 252 6.89 13.80 -22.70
N SER A 253 7.34 15.02 -22.97
CA SER A 253 6.54 16.22 -22.77
C SER A 253 5.39 16.17 -23.76
N LEU A 254 4.24 15.68 -23.30
CA LEU A 254 3.00 15.90 -24.02
C LEU A 254 2.88 17.41 -24.20
N THR A 255 2.98 17.87 -25.44
CA THR A 255 2.77 19.29 -25.71
C THR A 255 1.36 19.65 -25.27
N LEU A 256 1.16 20.87 -24.82
CA LEU A 256 -0.19 21.35 -24.39
C LEU A 256 -1.24 21.03 -25.44
N TRP A 257 -0.90 21.11 -26.73
CA TRP A 257 -1.78 20.80 -27.84
C TRP A 257 -2.15 19.31 -27.95
N SER A 258 -1.19 18.41 -27.74
CA SER A 258 -1.48 16.97 -27.73
C SER A 258 -2.31 16.57 -26.51
N ALA A 259 -2.06 17.17 -25.37
CA ALA A 259 -2.87 16.97 -24.14
C ALA A 259 -4.32 17.44 -24.34
N LEU A 260 -4.52 18.62 -24.96
CA LEU A 260 -5.86 19.15 -25.26
C LEU A 260 -6.59 18.28 -26.29
N LEU A 261 -5.90 17.79 -27.31
CA LEU A 261 -6.49 16.91 -28.34
C LEU A 261 -6.91 15.55 -27.72
N LEU A 262 -6.08 14.97 -26.88
CA LEU A 262 -6.39 13.71 -26.19
C LEU A 262 -7.55 13.91 -25.19
N ALA A 263 -7.59 15.02 -24.48
CA ALA A 263 -8.69 15.36 -23.57
C ALA A 263 -10.01 15.55 -24.33
N LEU A 264 -9.98 16.21 -25.50
CA LEU A 264 -11.16 16.39 -26.34
C LEU A 264 -11.66 15.04 -26.89
N LEU A 265 -10.76 14.18 -27.39
CA LEU A 265 -11.09 12.84 -27.88
C LEU A 265 -11.68 11.98 -26.75
N GLY A 266 -11.04 11.97 -25.57
CA GLY A 266 -11.55 11.27 -24.40
C GLY A 266 -12.93 11.75 -23.99
N GLY A 267 -13.17 13.07 -23.99
CA GLY A 267 -14.48 13.66 -23.72
C GLY A 267 -15.55 13.23 -24.73
N VAL A 268 -15.23 13.13 -26.01
CA VAL A 268 -16.15 12.63 -27.05
C VAL A 268 -16.47 11.16 -26.81
N VAL A 269 -15.48 10.32 -26.52
CA VAL A 269 -15.68 8.89 -26.23
C VAL A 269 -16.57 8.69 -25.00
N LEU A 270 -16.33 9.43 -23.93
CA LEU A 270 -17.15 9.37 -22.72
C LEU A 270 -18.60 9.81 -22.97
N ASN A 271 -18.83 10.78 -23.85
CA ASN A 271 -20.20 11.20 -24.23
C ASN A 271 -20.94 10.19 -25.14
N LEU A 272 -20.23 9.25 -25.75
CA LEU A 272 -20.83 8.14 -26.52
C LEU A 272 -21.28 6.97 -25.62
N MET A 273 -20.95 6.99 -24.32
CA MET A 273 -21.42 5.95 -23.40
C MET A 273 -22.95 5.98 -23.25
N PRO A 274 -23.63 4.82 -23.29
CA PRO A 274 -25.10 4.74 -23.28
C PRO A 274 -25.77 5.30 -22.02
N CYS A 275 -25.03 5.46 -20.91
CA CYS A 275 -25.53 6.05 -19.67
C CYS A 275 -25.69 7.60 -19.73
N VAL A 276 -25.00 8.29 -20.66
CA VAL A 276 -25.12 9.75 -20.85
C VAL A 276 -26.25 10.09 -21.84
N PHE A 277 -26.61 9.14 -22.70
CA PHE A 277 -27.62 9.31 -23.75
C PHE A 277 -29.02 9.77 -23.24
N PRO A 278 -29.56 9.24 -22.11
CA PRO A 278 -30.85 9.70 -21.57
C PRO A 278 -30.84 11.17 -21.19
N ILE A 279 -29.75 11.67 -20.63
CA ILE A 279 -29.62 13.08 -20.18
C ILE A 279 -29.54 14.02 -21.40
N LEU A 280 -28.76 13.62 -22.40
CA LEU A 280 -28.66 14.36 -23.67
C LEU A 280 -29.98 14.37 -24.42
N SER A 281 -30.73 13.26 -24.45
CA SER A 281 -32.03 13.14 -25.11
C SER A 281 -33.07 14.07 -24.49
N ILE A 282 -33.15 14.15 -23.16
CA ILE A 282 -34.06 15.05 -22.44
C ILE A 282 -33.72 16.52 -22.77
N LYS A 283 -32.44 16.88 -22.84
CA LYS A 283 -32.02 18.24 -23.20
C LYS A 283 -32.30 18.59 -24.63
N ILE A 284 -32.05 17.68 -25.58
CA ILE A 284 -32.36 17.87 -27.00
C ILE A 284 -33.87 18.02 -27.18
N LEU A 285 -34.68 17.19 -26.50
CA LEU A 285 -36.12 17.27 -26.52
C LEU A 285 -36.63 18.64 -25.98
N GLY A 286 -36.03 19.14 -24.90
CA GLY A 286 -36.30 20.46 -24.33
C GLY A 286 -35.99 21.60 -25.30
N PHE A 287 -34.93 21.48 -26.12
CA PHE A 287 -34.59 22.46 -27.16
C PHE A 287 -35.55 22.39 -28.38
N VAL A 288 -35.99 21.18 -28.74
CA VAL A 288 -36.90 20.97 -29.90
C VAL A 288 -38.33 21.37 -29.54
N GLN A 289 -38.78 21.21 -28.28
CA GLN A 289 -40.11 21.57 -27.81
C GLN A 289 -40.24 23.05 -27.39
N GLY A 290 -39.10 23.72 -27.13
CA GLY A 290 -39.07 25.17 -26.85
C GLY A 290 -39.35 25.97 -28.13
N ARG A 291 -40.56 26.50 -28.22
CA ARG A 291 -41.07 27.38 -29.33
C ARG A 291 -40.36 28.75 -29.30
N THR A 292 -39.06 28.83 -29.40
CA THR A 292 -38.35 30.09 -29.60
C THR A 292 -37.72 30.09 -30.98
N ASP A 293 -38.32 30.83 -31.92
CA ASP A 293 -37.78 31.09 -33.27
C ASP A 293 -36.45 31.90 -33.24
N ASP A 294 -35.95 32.26 -32.06
CA ASP A 294 -34.74 33.06 -31.90
C ASP A 294 -33.50 32.18 -31.76
N ARG A 295 -32.86 31.92 -32.91
CA ARG A 295 -31.58 31.18 -32.97
C ARG A 295 -30.48 31.84 -32.11
N ARG A 296 -30.58 33.11 -31.78
CA ARG A 296 -29.60 33.83 -30.98
C ARG A 296 -29.73 33.48 -29.51
N ALA A 297 -30.96 33.40 -28.99
CA ALA A 297 -31.22 32.94 -27.63
C ALA A 297 -30.77 31.49 -27.43
N LEU A 298 -31.03 30.62 -28.39
CA LEU A 298 -30.60 29.20 -28.32
C LEU A 298 -29.08 29.04 -28.25
N ARG A 299 -28.33 29.81 -29.05
CA ARG A 299 -26.84 29.81 -29.01
C ARG A 299 -26.33 30.37 -27.68
N LEU A 300 -26.94 31.39 -27.13
CA LEU A 300 -26.54 32.01 -25.86
C LEU A 300 -26.72 31.02 -24.69
N HIS A 301 -27.85 30.31 -24.66
CA HIS A 301 -28.12 29.27 -23.67
C HIS A 301 -27.12 28.10 -23.78
N GLY A 302 -26.78 27.65 -24.99
CA GLY A 302 -25.78 26.61 -25.20
C GLY A 302 -24.37 27.02 -24.75
N LEU A 303 -23.96 28.26 -25.07
CA LEU A 303 -22.67 28.83 -24.64
C LEU A 303 -22.61 29.01 -23.11
N ALA A 304 -23.69 29.54 -22.49
CA ALA A 304 -23.76 29.71 -21.04
C ALA A 304 -23.65 28.36 -20.30
N PHE A 305 -24.32 27.34 -20.82
CA PHE A 305 -24.22 25.99 -20.26
C PHE A 305 -22.80 25.43 -20.41
N GLY A 306 -22.19 25.50 -21.59
CA GLY A 306 -20.81 25.04 -21.83
C GLY A 306 -19.80 25.78 -20.96
N ALA A 307 -19.95 27.11 -20.82
CA ALA A 307 -19.12 27.92 -19.94
C ALA A 307 -19.26 27.50 -18.47
N GLY A 308 -20.47 27.21 -18.00
CA GLY A 308 -20.74 26.74 -16.65
C GLY A 308 -20.07 25.40 -16.35
N VAL A 309 -20.14 24.43 -17.28
CA VAL A 309 -19.49 23.13 -17.14
C VAL A 309 -17.97 23.30 -17.09
N VAL A 310 -17.38 24.03 -18.02
CA VAL A 310 -15.93 24.26 -18.05
C VAL A 310 -15.46 24.95 -16.75
N THR A 311 -16.18 25.98 -16.30
CA THR A 311 -15.83 26.70 -15.05
C THR A 311 -15.91 25.79 -13.83
N SER A 312 -16.90 24.91 -13.74
CA SER A 312 -17.03 23.95 -12.63
C SER A 312 -15.85 22.96 -12.58
N PHE A 313 -15.45 22.42 -13.74
CA PHE A 313 -14.30 21.52 -13.79
C PHE A 313 -12.97 22.22 -13.51
N LEU A 314 -12.78 23.45 -13.99
CA LEU A 314 -11.60 24.25 -13.69
C LEU A 314 -11.51 24.60 -12.19
N ALA A 315 -12.64 24.94 -11.57
CA ALA A 315 -12.71 25.21 -10.13
C ALA A 315 -12.35 23.96 -9.32
N LEU A 316 -12.89 22.80 -9.69
CA LEU A 316 -12.55 21.52 -9.04
C LEU A 316 -11.07 21.18 -9.20
N ALA A 317 -10.52 21.33 -10.41
CA ALA A 317 -9.10 21.11 -10.66
C ALA A 317 -8.20 22.05 -9.84
N ALA A 318 -8.58 23.32 -9.73
CA ALA A 318 -7.84 24.30 -8.92
C ALA A 318 -7.85 23.93 -7.42
N VAL A 319 -8.98 23.46 -6.89
CA VAL A 319 -9.09 22.98 -5.50
C VAL A 319 -8.18 21.76 -5.29
N LEU A 320 -8.21 20.78 -6.19
CA LEU A 320 -7.36 19.59 -6.09
C LEU A 320 -5.86 19.94 -6.17
N LEU A 321 -5.47 20.87 -7.04
CA LEU A 321 -4.08 21.34 -7.13
C LEU A 321 -3.65 22.09 -5.86
N ALA A 322 -4.54 22.91 -5.28
CA ALA A 322 -4.27 23.60 -4.03
C ALA A 322 -4.08 22.60 -2.86
N LEU A 323 -4.93 21.58 -2.75
CA LEU A 323 -4.80 20.52 -1.74
C LEU A 323 -3.50 19.72 -1.92
N LYS A 324 -3.11 19.42 -3.16
CA LYS A 324 -1.83 18.77 -3.44
C LYS A 324 -0.61 19.62 -3.07
N ALA A 325 -0.71 20.94 -3.21
CA ALA A 325 0.37 21.87 -2.89
C ALA A 325 0.57 22.05 -1.37
N THR A 326 -0.43 21.76 -0.53
CA THR A 326 -0.32 21.82 0.95
C THR A 326 0.39 20.63 1.58
N GLY A 327 0.86 19.64 0.79
CA GLY A 327 1.72 18.56 1.26
C GLY A 327 1.00 17.38 1.93
N ASP A 328 -0.30 17.48 2.16
CA ASP A 328 -1.09 16.33 2.59
C ASP A 328 -1.32 15.43 1.36
N GLY A 329 -0.84 14.19 1.43
CA GLY A 329 -0.92 13.20 0.35
C GLY A 329 -2.35 12.83 -0.04
N ALA A 330 -3.09 13.79 -0.60
CA ALA A 330 -4.41 13.61 -1.20
C ALA A 330 -4.26 12.92 -2.56
N GLY A 331 -3.88 11.63 -2.54
CA GLY A 331 -4.08 10.74 -3.67
C GLY A 331 -5.56 10.35 -3.76
N TRP A 332 -5.94 9.70 -4.85
CA TRP A 332 -7.30 9.17 -5.08
C TRP A 332 -7.83 8.27 -3.94
N GLY A 333 -6.99 7.85 -2.99
CA GLY A 333 -7.37 7.12 -1.78
C GLY A 333 -8.11 7.93 -0.71
N PHE A 334 -8.24 9.26 -0.84
CA PHE A 334 -8.96 10.09 0.12
C PHE A 334 -10.48 9.85 0.12
N GLN A 335 -11.03 9.26 -0.94
CA GLN A 335 -12.48 8.99 -1.06
C GLN A 335 -12.95 7.75 -0.29
N ILE A 336 -12.05 7.02 0.40
CA ILE A 336 -12.37 5.78 1.15
C ILE A 336 -11.89 5.93 2.62
N ARG A 337 -12.18 7.05 3.24
CA ARG A 337 -12.05 7.20 4.70
C ARG A 337 -13.41 7.28 5.35
#